data_2f75537f25cf13fab97abefcc6227989
#
_entry.id   2f75537f25cf13fab97abefcc6227989
#
_cell.length_a   1.000
_cell.length_b   1.000
_cell.length_c   1.000
_cell.angle_alpha   90.00
_cell.angle_beta   90.00
_cell.angle_gamma   90.00
#
_symmetry.space_group_name_H-M   'P 1'
#
loop_
_entity.id
_entity.type
_entity.pdbx_description
1 polymer ?
#
loop_
_entity_poly.entity_id
_entity_poly.type
_entity_poly.pdbx_seq_one_letter_code
_entity_poly.pdbx_strand_id
1 'polypeptide(L)'
;MFTIFDGIYNTILFAAVPVLVFQKLIPKYGEFNTDFFHEFWMITASISAVFTIIAIFAISSKDRTEFFGLGTPTKIRLRDYWEVLSKNRAIQMLVVSASTDKLALTTQSNAVVVIMVYAIVCGNTAAGGQVAAYTSIPTALMLIFGVGYIARYLGQRKAMLFGTIGGLVTCVLSIASFYILDPKTLSFPGEGFKGWNVFTIVFLVLFLLMKGFTGVSGNIVIPMTADCADYEVYRSGKYVPGLMGTLFSFVDKLISSLGATIVGLSCAAIGFKEVLPTVDTPSSGALKAVAMFCMYGLLIIGLVSVSYTHL
;
A
#
# COMPACT_ATOMS: atom_id res chain seq x y z
N MET A 1 -9.43 13.93 10.99
CA MET A 1 -9.08 15.02 10.06
C MET A 1 -7.75 14.76 9.35
N PHE A 2 -6.66 14.43 10.05
CA PHE A 2 -5.35 14.15 9.47
C PHE A 2 -5.36 13.02 8.42
N THR A 3 -5.99 11.89 8.72
CA THR A 3 -6.16 10.74 7.81
C THR A 3 -6.91 11.06 6.51
N ILE A 4 -7.81 12.03 6.54
CA ILE A 4 -8.54 12.48 5.34
C ILE A 4 -7.59 13.26 4.42
N PHE A 5 -6.79 14.18 4.98
CA PHE A 5 -5.81 14.94 4.20
C PHE A 5 -4.71 14.04 3.65
N ASP A 6 -4.23 13.05 4.43
CA ASP A 6 -3.27 12.05 3.96
C ASP A 6 -3.87 11.20 2.83
N GLY A 7 -5.12 10.76 2.96
CA GLY A 7 -5.83 10.05 1.90
C GLY A 7 -5.98 10.87 0.62
N ILE A 8 -6.33 12.16 0.72
CA ILE A 8 -6.43 13.07 -0.43
C ILE A 8 -5.06 13.25 -1.09
N TYR A 9 -4.02 13.51 -0.30
CA TYR A 9 -2.67 13.70 -0.79
C TYR A 9 -2.16 12.45 -1.54
N ASN A 10 -2.27 11.29 -0.94
CA ASN A 10 -1.88 10.02 -1.57
C ASN A 10 -2.66 9.78 -2.87
N THR A 11 -3.97 10.09 -2.89
CA THR A 11 -4.79 9.94 -4.10
C THR A 11 -4.32 10.84 -5.23
N ILE A 12 -4.04 12.12 -4.92
CA ILE A 12 -3.54 13.05 -5.92
C ILE A 12 -2.21 12.57 -6.48
N LEU A 13 -1.29 12.10 -5.63
CA LEU A 13 -0.01 11.55 -6.07
C LEU A 13 -0.17 10.30 -6.94
N PHE A 14 -0.96 9.33 -6.49
CA PHE A 14 -1.21 8.08 -7.24
C PHE A 14 -1.95 8.30 -8.56
N ALA A 15 -2.70 9.39 -8.71
CA ALA A 15 -3.31 9.78 -9.98
C ALA A 15 -2.36 10.62 -10.85
N ALA A 16 -1.67 11.60 -10.27
CA ALA A 16 -0.85 12.55 -11.01
C ALA A 16 0.44 11.93 -11.56
N VAL A 17 1.10 11.05 -10.79
CA VAL A 17 2.36 10.43 -11.21
C VAL A 17 2.20 9.53 -12.44
N PRO A 18 1.24 8.60 -12.52
CA PRO A 18 0.99 7.84 -13.74
C PRO A 18 0.61 8.72 -14.94
N VAL A 19 -0.20 9.75 -14.75
CA VAL A 19 -0.54 10.70 -15.81
C VAL A 19 0.70 11.41 -16.34
N LEU A 20 1.56 11.91 -15.45
CA LEU A 20 2.82 12.54 -15.83
C LEU A 20 3.72 11.57 -16.61
N VAL A 21 3.90 10.37 -16.11
CA VAL A 21 4.78 9.35 -16.70
C VAL A 21 4.23 8.88 -18.03
N PHE A 22 3.00 8.34 -18.06
CA PHE A 22 2.47 7.63 -19.24
C PHE A 22 1.88 8.56 -20.31
N GLN A 23 1.39 9.75 -19.94
CA GLN A 23 0.77 10.65 -20.90
C GLN A 23 1.70 11.78 -21.36
N LYS A 24 2.77 12.11 -20.62
CA LYS A 24 3.69 13.17 -20.98
C LYS A 24 5.11 12.69 -21.24
N LEU A 25 5.71 11.96 -20.31
CA LEU A 25 7.14 11.64 -20.39
C LEU A 25 7.42 10.46 -21.32
N ILE A 26 6.66 9.38 -21.26
CA ILE A 26 6.85 8.24 -22.19
C ILE A 26 6.62 8.64 -23.64
N PRO A 27 5.55 9.38 -24.05
CA PRO A 27 5.41 9.86 -25.41
C PRO A 27 6.54 10.77 -25.89
N LYS A 28 7.18 11.50 -24.97
CA LYS A 28 8.30 12.41 -25.28
C LYS A 28 9.63 11.67 -25.46
N TYR A 29 9.93 10.68 -24.64
CA TYR A 29 11.23 9.99 -24.59
C TYR A 29 11.20 8.59 -25.18
N GLY A 30 10.03 8.02 -25.46
CA GLY A 30 9.84 6.69 -26.03
C GLY A 30 9.99 5.56 -25.01
N GLU A 31 10.93 5.69 -24.07
CA GLU A 31 11.26 4.67 -23.06
C GLU A 31 11.80 5.30 -21.77
N PHE A 32 12.07 4.45 -20.77
CA PHE A 32 12.69 4.84 -19.50
C PHE A 32 14.21 5.00 -19.68
N ASN A 33 14.65 6.14 -20.25
CA ASN A 33 16.06 6.49 -20.42
C ASN A 33 16.53 7.53 -19.38
N THR A 34 17.82 7.89 -19.44
CA THR A 34 18.42 8.84 -18.49
C THR A 34 17.73 10.22 -18.54
N ASP A 35 17.37 10.70 -19.73
CA ASP A 35 16.75 12.01 -19.93
C ASP A 35 15.32 12.03 -19.36
N PHE A 36 14.58 10.91 -19.52
CA PHE A 36 13.29 10.70 -18.86
C PHE A 36 13.43 10.84 -17.35
N PHE A 37 14.38 10.13 -16.72
CA PHE A 37 14.57 10.18 -15.28
C PHE A 37 15.03 11.54 -14.80
N HIS A 38 15.84 12.23 -15.56
CA HIS A 38 16.29 13.58 -15.23
C HIS A 38 15.10 14.57 -15.20
N GLU A 39 14.27 14.58 -16.23
CA GLU A 39 13.09 15.47 -16.26
C GLU A 39 12.06 15.08 -15.18
N PHE A 40 11.80 13.80 -15.01
CA PHE A 40 10.91 13.29 -13.95
C PHE A 40 11.39 13.74 -12.56
N TRP A 41 12.70 13.59 -12.29
CA TRP A 41 13.30 14.01 -11.02
C TRP A 41 13.21 15.52 -10.82
N MET A 42 13.50 16.31 -11.83
CA MET A 42 13.41 17.78 -11.76
C MET A 42 11.99 18.25 -11.42
N ILE A 43 10.97 17.68 -12.06
CA ILE A 43 9.57 18.01 -11.81
C ILE A 43 9.19 17.61 -10.37
N THR A 44 9.45 16.37 -9.98
CA THR A 44 9.04 15.85 -8.66
C THR A 44 9.81 16.52 -7.52
N ALA A 45 11.10 16.78 -7.69
CA ALA A 45 11.92 17.50 -6.70
C ALA A 45 11.47 18.96 -6.54
N SER A 46 11.15 19.65 -7.64
CA SER A 46 10.65 21.02 -7.59
C SER A 46 9.32 21.13 -6.84
N ILE A 47 8.38 20.24 -7.15
CA ILE A 47 7.09 20.16 -6.45
C ILE A 47 7.31 19.86 -4.96
N SER A 48 8.16 18.88 -4.63
CA SER A 48 8.48 18.52 -3.26
C SER A 48 9.13 19.69 -2.50
N ALA A 49 10.04 20.42 -3.13
CA ALA A 49 10.69 21.60 -2.52
C ALA A 49 9.67 22.68 -2.17
N VAL A 50 8.72 22.99 -3.09
CA VAL A 50 7.66 23.97 -2.84
C VAL A 50 6.80 23.56 -1.65
N PHE A 51 6.32 22.30 -1.61
CA PHE A 51 5.51 21.83 -0.48
C PHE A 51 6.31 21.79 0.83
N THR A 52 7.59 21.46 0.78
CA THR A 52 8.48 21.49 1.97
C THR A 52 8.62 22.91 2.52
N ILE A 53 8.82 23.90 1.64
CA ILE A 53 8.90 25.31 2.04
C ILE A 53 7.58 25.77 2.68
N ILE A 54 6.44 25.45 2.06
CA ILE A 54 5.12 25.76 2.61
C ILE A 54 4.93 25.11 4.00
N ALA A 55 5.34 23.82 4.15
CA ALA A 55 5.25 23.11 5.41
C ALA A 55 6.12 23.76 6.51
N ILE A 56 7.35 24.17 6.17
CA ILE A 56 8.24 24.88 7.12
C ILE A 56 7.58 26.17 7.60
N PHE A 57 7.03 27.00 6.71
CA PHE A 57 6.34 28.22 7.09
C PHE A 57 5.08 27.95 7.94
N ALA A 58 4.30 26.94 7.57
CA ALA A 58 3.10 26.56 8.32
C ALA A 58 3.42 26.06 9.74
N ILE A 59 4.47 25.24 9.88
CA ILE A 59 4.89 24.67 11.16
C ILE A 59 5.54 25.76 12.02
N SER A 60 6.40 26.62 11.47
CA SER A 60 7.13 27.65 12.20
C SER A 60 6.21 28.60 12.99
N SER A 61 4.98 28.81 12.50
CA SER A 61 3.99 29.63 13.21
C SER A 61 3.45 28.99 14.49
N LYS A 62 3.51 27.64 14.59
CA LYS A 62 3.01 26.82 15.71
C LYS A 62 4.14 26.20 16.55
N ASP A 63 5.36 26.16 16.02
CA ASP A 63 6.54 25.63 16.69
C ASP A 63 7.11 26.68 17.68
N ARG A 64 6.35 26.94 18.73
CA ARG A 64 6.70 27.87 19.81
C ARG A 64 6.70 27.12 21.15
N THR A 65 7.66 27.47 22.00
CA THR A 65 7.79 26.86 23.35
C THR A 65 6.52 26.99 24.19
N GLU A 66 5.70 28.02 23.96
CA GLU A 66 4.41 28.23 24.61
C GLU A 66 3.38 27.12 24.33
N PHE A 67 3.53 26.42 23.20
CA PHE A 67 2.64 25.32 22.79
C PHE A 67 3.20 23.93 23.15
N PHE A 68 4.44 23.87 23.65
CA PHE A 68 4.99 22.61 24.15
C PHE A 68 4.42 22.32 25.53
N GLY A 69 3.92 21.10 25.72
CA GLY A 69 3.41 20.68 27.02
C GLY A 69 4.49 20.81 28.10
N LEU A 70 4.09 21.28 29.27
CA LEU A 70 4.98 21.47 30.45
C LEU A 70 5.39 20.14 31.11
N GLY A 71 5.25 18.99 30.44
CA GLY A 71 5.66 17.70 30.95
C GLY A 71 7.17 17.59 31.08
N THR A 72 7.63 16.94 32.16
CA THR A 72 9.05 16.60 32.33
C THR A 72 9.48 15.67 31.18
N PRO A 73 10.57 16.01 30.46
CA PRO A 73 11.02 15.18 29.34
C PRO A 73 11.43 13.79 29.84
N THR A 74 10.74 12.77 29.37
CA THR A 74 11.05 11.38 29.70
C THR A 74 12.28 10.96 28.91
N LYS A 75 13.38 10.63 29.59
CA LYS A 75 14.59 10.10 28.94
C LYS A 75 14.31 8.69 28.43
N ILE A 76 14.16 8.54 27.13
CA ILE A 76 13.91 7.25 26.47
C ILE A 76 15.26 6.58 26.17
N ARG A 77 15.41 5.31 26.56
CA ARG A 77 16.57 4.47 26.28
C ARG A 77 16.18 3.38 25.26
N LEU A 78 17.12 2.85 24.52
CA LEU A 78 16.88 1.73 23.59
C LEU A 78 16.22 0.51 24.28
N ARG A 79 16.53 0.30 25.56
CA ARG A 79 15.90 -0.76 26.36
C ARG A 79 14.39 -0.55 26.54
N ASP A 80 13.92 0.68 26.57
CA ASP A 80 12.49 0.99 26.72
C ASP A 80 11.69 0.53 25.47
N TYR A 81 12.29 0.58 24.27
CA TYR A 81 11.68 0.03 23.05
C TYR A 81 11.43 -1.48 23.17
N TRP A 82 12.44 -2.21 23.67
CA TRP A 82 12.31 -3.65 23.87
C TRP A 82 11.30 -3.98 24.98
N GLU A 83 11.31 -3.21 26.05
CA GLU A 83 10.37 -3.40 27.15
C GLU A 83 8.92 -3.18 26.72
N VAL A 84 8.64 -2.12 25.95
CA VAL A 84 7.32 -1.84 25.41
C VAL A 84 6.90 -2.95 24.43
N LEU A 85 7.77 -3.29 23.47
CA LEU A 85 7.46 -4.31 22.47
C LEU A 85 7.23 -5.69 23.10
N SER A 86 7.99 -6.08 24.11
CA SER A 86 7.88 -7.41 24.74
C SER A 86 6.70 -7.55 25.72
N LYS A 87 6.29 -6.45 26.37
CA LYS A 87 5.28 -6.47 27.42
C LYS A 87 3.90 -5.95 27.00
N ASN A 88 3.82 -5.15 25.92
CA ASN A 88 2.58 -4.59 25.43
C ASN A 88 2.01 -5.44 24.30
N ARG A 89 1.07 -6.35 24.64
CA ARG A 89 0.46 -7.25 23.68
C ARG A 89 -0.32 -6.52 22.59
N ALA A 90 -0.97 -5.39 22.89
CA ALA A 90 -1.70 -4.61 21.91
C ALA A 90 -0.77 -4.09 20.81
N ILE A 91 0.40 -3.59 21.18
CA ILE A 91 1.41 -3.14 20.22
C ILE A 91 2.00 -4.29 19.42
N GLN A 92 2.26 -5.45 20.05
CA GLN A 92 2.74 -6.62 19.32
C GLN A 92 1.79 -7.01 18.19
N MET A 93 0.49 -7.11 18.51
CA MET A 93 -0.54 -7.47 17.53
C MET A 93 -0.67 -6.42 16.43
N LEU A 94 -0.63 -5.14 16.80
CA LEU A 94 -0.73 -4.05 15.83
C LEU A 94 0.51 -3.99 14.91
N VAL A 95 1.71 -4.22 15.44
CA VAL A 95 2.95 -4.29 14.66
C VAL A 95 2.91 -5.47 13.69
N VAL A 96 2.48 -6.65 14.11
CA VAL A 96 2.33 -7.82 13.22
C VAL A 96 1.34 -7.51 12.09
N SER A 97 0.18 -6.97 12.44
CA SER A 97 -0.85 -6.57 11.47
C SER A 97 -0.31 -5.57 10.43
N ALA A 98 0.27 -4.47 10.90
CA ALA A 98 0.81 -3.43 10.02
C ALA A 98 1.98 -3.95 9.15
N SER A 99 2.84 -4.80 9.72
CA SER A 99 3.99 -5.39 9.00
C SER A 99 3.56 -6.30 7.87
N THR A 100 2.58 -7.18 8.11
CA THR A 100 2.10 -8.11 7.08
C THR A 100 1.36 -7.39 5.96
N ASP A 101 0.57 -6.37 6.29
CA ASP A 101 -0.11 -5.51 5.31
C ASP A 101 0.91 -4.74 4.45
N LYS A 102 1.91 -4.14 5.10
CA LYS A 102 2.98 -3.42 4.41
C LYS A 102 3.79 -4.30 3.48
N LEU A 103 4.15 -5.52 3.91
CA LEU A 103 4.86 -6.49 3.10
C LEU A 103 4.07 -6.84 1.84
N ALA A 104 2.78 -7.10 1.99
CA ALA A 104 1.89 -7.38 0.87
C ALA A 104 1.83 -6.21 -0.12
N LEU A 105 1.66 -4.98 0.37
CA LEU A 105 1.60 -3.77 -0.47
C LEU A 105 2.91 -3.54 -1.23
N THR A 106 4.07 -3.66 -0.57
CA THR A 106 5.38 -3.46 -1.22
C THR A 106 5.67 -4.54 -2.25
N THR A 107 5.26 -5.78 -1.99
CA THR A 107 5.38 -6.88 -2.97
C THR A 107 4.47 -6.66 -4.16
N GLN A 108 3.19 -6.31 -3.93
CA GLN A 108 2.20 -6.06 -4.97
C GLN A 108 2.60 -4.90 -5.91
N SER A 109 3.22 -3.86 -5.37
CA SER A 109 3.69 -2.69 -6.14
C SER A 109 5.07 -2.87 -6.78
N ASN A 110 5.72 -4.01 -6.58
CA ASN A 110 7.01 -4.29 -7.19
C ASN A 110 6.89 -4.36 -8.72
N ALA A 111 7.80 -3.70 -9.44
CA ALA A 111 7.78 -3.62 -10.89
C ALA A 111 7.75 -4.99 -11.58
N VAL A 112 8.49 -5.98 -11.05
CA VAL A 112 8.51 -7.35 -11.59
C VAL A 112 7.14 -8.01 -11.46
N VAL A 113 6.43 -7.82 -10.34
CA VAL A 113 5.08 -8.35 -10.14
C VAL A 113 4.09 -7.68 -11.10
N VAL A 114 4.20 -6.38 -11.29
CA VAL A 114 3.39 -5.62 -12.24
C VAL A 114 3.61 -6.15 -13.66
N ILE A 115 4.86 -6.38 -14.07
CA ILE A 115 5.21 -6.97 -15.37
C ILE A 115 4.64 -8.38 -15.49
N MET A 116 4.84 -9.24 -14.49
CA MET A 116 4.32 -10.61 -14.52
C MET A 116 2.79 -10.65 -14.69
N VAL A 117 2.06 -9.82 -13.94
CA VAL A 117 0.59 -9.82 -13.98
C VAL A 117 0.07 -9.20 -15.27
N TYR A 118 0.49 -7.97 -15.58
CA TYR A 118 -0.13 -7.22 -16.68
C TYR A 118 0.50 -7.53 -18.04
N ALA A 119 1.84 -7.53 -18.14
CA ALA A 119 2.50 -7.75 -19.43
C ALA A 119 2.47 -9.23 -19.84
N ILE A 120 2.80 -10.16 -18.92
CA ILE A 120 2.97 -11.58 -19.27
C ILE A 120 1.65 -12.35 -19.17
N VAL A 121 0.93 -12.24 -18.04
CA VAL A 121 -0.30 -13.01 -17.81
C VAL A 121 -1.48 -12.41 -18.61
N CYS A 122 -1.66 -11.08 -18.57
CA CYS A 122 -2.73 -10.41 -19.29
C CYS A 122 -2.36 -10.05 -20.74
N GLY A 123 -1.06 -10.05 -21.10
CA GLY A 123 -0.61 -9.68 -22.45
C GLY A 123 -0.79 -8.19 -22.79
N ASN A 124 -0.91 -7.31 -21.78
CA ASN A 124 -1.14 -5.88 -21.95
C ASN A 124 -0.17 -5.08 -21.07
N THR A 125 0.92 -4.59 -21.65
CA THR A 125 1.96 -3.83 -20.94
C THR A 125 1.47 -2.51 -20.34
N ALA A 126 0.49 -1.87 -20.98
CA ALA A 126 -0.08 -0.59 -20.53
C ALA A 126 -1.13 -0.77 -19.40
N ALA A 127 -1.63 -1.99 -19.20
CA ALA A 127 -2.74 -2.25 -18.29
C ALA A 127 -2.48 -1.82 -16.85
N GLY A 128 -1.26 -1.96 -16.36
CA GLY A 128 -0.89 -1.53 -14.99
C GLY A 128 -1.17 -0.05 -14.74
N GLY A 129 -0.77 0.82 -15.67
CA GLY A 129 -1.04 2.26 -15.60
C GLY A 129 -2.52 2.59 -15.79
N GLN A 130 -3.19 1.89 -16.71
CA GLN A 130 -4.62 2.08 -16.97
C GLN A 130 -5.48 1.68 -15.77
N VAL A 131 -5.20 0.53 -15.15
CA VAL A 131 -5.86 0.09 -13.91
C VAL A 131 -5.68 1.12 -12.80
N ALA A 132 -4.46 1.63 -12.61
CA ALA A 132 -4.21 2.68 -11.63
C ALA A 132 -5.01 3.96 -11.93
N ALA A 133 -5.08 4.39 -13.18
CA ALA A 133 -5.85 5.57 -13.60
C ALA A 133 -7.36 5.40 -13.33
N TYR A 134 -7.95 4.25 -13.68
CA TYR A 134 -9.38 4.00 -13.49
C TYR A 134 -9.77 3.77 -12.02
N THR A 135 -8.87 3.25 -11.19
CA THR A 135 -9.21 2.85 -9.82
C THR A 135 -8.77 3.86 -8.75
N SER A 136 -7.85 4.79 -9.04
CA SER A 136 -7.31 5.74 -8.06
C SER A 136 -8.40 6.62 -7.44
N ILE A 137 -9.18 7.34 -8.26
CA ILE A 137 -10.23 8.25 -7.77
C ILE A 137 -11.34 7.48 -7.05
N PRO A 138 -11.94 6.39 -7.60
CA PRO A 138 -12.94 5.62 -6.87
C PRO A 138 -12.41 5.05 -5.55
N THR A 139 -11.18 4.53 -5.52
CA THR A 139 -10.57 4.04 -4.27
C THR A 139 -10.45 5.14 -3.22
N ALA A 140 -10.03 6.32 -3.62
CA ALA A 140 -9.94 7.44 -2.69
C ALA A 140 -11.29 7.85 -2.12
N LEU A 141 -12.31 7.93 -2.97
CA LEU A 141 -13.67 8.22 -2.49
C LEU A 141 -14.14 7.15 -1.51
N MET A 142 -13.88 5.87 -1.81
CA MET A 142 -14.19 4.77 -0.87
C MET A 142 -13.44 4.92 0.47
N LEU A 143 -12.18 5.36 0.45
CA LEU A 143 -11.39 5.56 1.67
C LEU A 143 -11.89 6.77 2.48
N ILE A 144 -12.10 7.91 1.83
CA ILE A 144 -12.55 9.15 2.49
C ILE A 144 -13.91 8.92 3.16
N PHE A 145 -14.88 8.38 2.43
CA PHE A 145 -16.21 8.14 2.94
C PHE A 145 -16.31 6.86 3.76
N GLY A 146 -15.63 5.79 3.33
CA GLY A 146 -15.70 4.48 3.95
C GLY A 146 -15.03 4.45 5.33
N VAL A 147 -13.78 4.89 5.45
CA VAL A 147 -13.05 4.86 6.73
C VAL A 147 -13.74 5.72 7.76
N GLY A 148 -14.07 6.99 7.41
CA GLY A 148 -14.70 7.92 8.32
C GLY A 148 -16.08 7.46 8.78
N TYR A 149 -16.91 6.95 7.86
CA TYR A 149 -18.27 6.50 8.15
C TYR A 149 -18.28 5.17 8.92
N ILE A 150 -17.55 4.17 8.39
CA ILE A 150 -17.55 2.83 8.98
C ILE A 150 -16.93 2.83 10.37
N ALA A 151 -15.78 3.52 10.56
CA ALA A 151 -15.14 3.59 11.87
C ALA A 151 -15.99 4.34 12.91
N ARG A 152 -16.76 5.35 12.48
CA ARG A 152 -17.64 6.11 13.36
C ARG A 152 -18.84 5.28 13.85
N TYR A 153 -19.45 4.46 12.97
CA TYR A 153 -20.66 3.71 13.32
C TYR A 153 -20.37 2.33 13.91
N LEU A 154 -19.36 1.64 13.42
CA LEU A 154 -19.02 0.27 13.86
C LEU A 154 -17.96 0.24 14.97
N GLY A 155 -17.24 1.34 15.16
CA GLY A 155 -16.02 1.36 15.97
C GLY A 155 -14.81 0.77 15.24
N GLN A 156 -13.59 1.10 15.72
CA GLN A 156 -12.33 0.78 15.03
C GLN A 156 -12.13 -0.74 14.82
N ARG A 157 -12.36 -1.57 15.85
CA ARG A 157 -12.21 -3.02 15.78
C ARG A 157 -13.10 -3.67 14.72
N LYS A 158 -14.41 -3.35 14.74
CA LYS A 158 -15.36 -3.93 13.78
C LYS A 158 -15.11 -3.42 12.36
N ALA A 159 -14.71 -2.15 12.20
CA ALA A 159 -14.36 -1.57 10.91
C ALA A 159 -13.12 -2.24 10.32
N MET A 160 -12.10 -2.52 11.14
CA MET A 160 -10.91 -3.25 10.73
C MET A 160 -11.24 -4.68 10.28
N LEU A 161 -12.03 -5.42 11.06
CA LEU A 161 -12.48 -6.77 10.70
C LEU A 161 -13.32 -6.78 9.42
N PHE A 162 -14.20 -5.80 9.25
CA PHE A 162 -14.99 -5.64 8.02
C PHE A 162 -14.09 -5.45 6.79
N GLY A 163 -13.11 -4.54 6.88
CA GLY A 163 -12.12 -4.33 5.83
C GLY A 163 -11.28 -5.57 5.55
N THR A 164 -10.84 -6.28 6.60
CA THR A 164 -10.02 -7.48 6.48
C THR A 164 -10.78 -8.64 5.83
N ILE A 165 -12.00 -8.94 6.29
CA ILE A 165 -12.82 -10.03 5.73
C ILE A 165 -13.23 -9.70 4.29
N GLY A 166 -13.68 -8.46 4.03
CA GLY A 166 -14.02 -8.01 2.68
C GLY A 166 -12.83 -8.09 1.72
N GLY A 167 -11.65 -7.66 2.20
CA GLY A 167 -10.39 -7.78 1.45
C GLY A 167 -10.03 -9.23 1.14
N LEU A 168 -10.16 -10.15 2.12
CA LEU A 168 -9.88 -11.56 1.94
C LEU A 168 -10.79 -12.19 0.89
N VAL A 169 -12.10 -11.95 0.98
CA VAL A 169 -13.07 -12.47 0.00
C VAL A 169 -12.76 -11.95 -1.41
N THR A 170 -12.50 -10.65 -1.54
CA THR A 170 -12.19 -10.06 -2.84
C THR A 170 -10.87 -10.54 -3.42
N CYS A 171 -9.83 -10.81 -2.61
CA CYS A 171 -8.58 -11.42 -3.06
C CYS A 171 -8.80 -12.85 -3.61
N VAL A 172 -9.56 -13.67 -2.88
CA VAL A 172 -9.87 -15.04 -3.34
C VAL A 172 -10.65 -15.02 -4.65
N LEU A 173 -11.68 -14.16 -4.76
CA LEU A 173 -12.44 -13.99 -5.98
C LEU A 173 -11.59 -13.45 -7.13
N SER A 174 -10.63 -12.56 -6.84
CA SER A 174 -9.68 -12.06 -7.85
C SER A 174 -8.81 -13.19 -8.39
N ILE A 175 -8.21 -14.01 -7.52
CA ILE A 175 -7.44 -15.19 -7.96
C ILE A 175 -8.33 -16.12 -8.81
N ALA A 176 -9.54 -16.43 -8.33
CA ALA A 176 -10.46 -17.28 -9.07
C ALA A 176 -10.79 -16.73 -10.46
N SER A 177 -10.99 -15.41 -10.59
CA SER A 177 -11.27 -14.77 -11.88
C SER A 177 -10.14 -14.97 -12.90
N PHE A 178 -8.88 -14.94 -12.47
CA PHE A 178 -7.72 -15.20 -13.34
C PHE A 178 -7.64 -16.65 -13.84
N TYR A 179 -8.23 -17.61 -13.13
CA TYR A 179 -8.23 -19.02 -13.52
C TYR A 179 -9.51 -19.45 -14.28
N ILE A 180 -10.65 -18.80 -14.01
CA ILE A 180 -11.94 -19.12 -14.63
C ILE A 180 -12.12 -18.36 -15.94
N LEU A 181 -11.70 -17.09 -15.98
CA LEU A 181 -11.82 -16.23 -17.17
C LEU A 181 -10.47 -16.13 -17.88
N ASP A 182 -10.48 -15.71 -19.14
CA ASP A 182 -9.24 -15.50 -19.90
C ASP A 182 -8.65 -14.10 -19.60
N PRO A 183 -7.52 -14.02 -18.85
CA PRO A 183 -6.90 -12.74 -18.51
C PRO A 183 -6.32 -12.00 -19.73
N LYS A 184 -6.04 -12.69 -20.83
CA LYS A 184 -5.55 -12.07 -22.08
C LYS A 184 -6.59 -11.19 -22.78
N THR A 185 -7.84 -11.26 -22.33
CA THR A 185 -8.91 -10.38 -22.83
C THR A 185 -8.91 -9.00 -22.16
N LEU A 186 -8.02 -8.75 -21.21
CA LEU A 186 -7.92 -7.46 -20.51
C LEU A 186 -7.67 -6.32 -21.51
N SER A 187 -8.63 -5.43 -21.67
CA SER A 187 -8.54 -4.31 -22.60
C SER A 187 -9.20 -3.05 -22.02
N PHE A 188 -8.60 -1.90 -22.33
CA PHE A 188 -9.07 -0.58 -21.90
C PHE A 188 -9.22 0.35 -23.09
N PRO A 189 -10.02 1.45 -23.01
CA PRO A 189 -10.13 2.43 -24.07
C PRO A 189 -8.75 3.00 -24.45
N GLY A 190 -8.45 3.01 -25.75
CA GLY A 190 -7.16 3.41 -26.32
C GLY A 190 -6.85 2.64 -27.59
N GLU A 191 -5.61 2.63 -28.04
CA GLU A 191 -5.16 1.83 -29.18
C GLU A 191 -5.37 0.33 -28.91
N GLY A 192 -6.02 -0.37 -29.84
CA GLY A 192 -6.32 -1.79 -29.70
C GLY A 192 -7.51 -2.12 -28.79
N PHE A 193 -8.30 -1.14 -28.38
CA PHE A 193 -9.51 -1.37 -27.59
C PHE A 193 -10.55 -2.21 -28.33
N LYS A 194 -10.85 -3.39 -27.78
CA LYS A 194 -11.84 -4.34 -28.33
C LYS A 194 -13.21 -4.26 -27.65
N GLY A 195 -13.42 -3.25 -26.81
CA GLY A 195 -14.64 -3.10 -26.00
C GLY A 195 -14.51 -3.67 -24.59
N TRP A 196 -15.48 -3.35 -23.76
CA TRP A 196 -15.57 -3.87 -22.40
C TRP A 196 -15.98 -5.34 -22.43
N ASN A 197 -15.14 -6.21 -21.90
CA ASN A 197 -15.41 -7.64 -21.77
C ASN A 197 -15.61 -8.05 -20.31
N VAL A 198 -16.12 -9.26 -20.11
CA VAL A 198 -16.49 -9.77 -18.79
C VAL A 198 -15.28 -9.78 -17.85
N PHE A 199 -14.09 -10.23 -18.32
CA PHE A 199 -12.90 -10.26 -17.49
C PHE A 199 -12.49 -8.86 -17.04
N THR A 200 -12.46 -7.87 -17.93
CA THR A 200 -12.07 -6.50 -17.62
C THR A 200 -13.00 -5.88 -16.55
N ILE A 201 -14.31 -6.07 -16.70
CA ILE A 201 -15.28 -5.53 -15.73
C ILE A 201 -15.12 -6.21 -14.36
N VAL A 202 -15.09 -7.54 -14.34
CA VAL A 202 -14.94 -8.33 -13.11
C VAL A 202 -13.63 -7.97 -12.43
N PHE A 203 -12.53 -7.89 -13.17
CA PHE A 203 -11.22 -7.53 -12.65
C PHE A 203 -11.21 -6.13 -12.03
N LEU A 204 -11.73 -5.12 -12.73
CA LEU A 204 -11.79 -3.74 -12.21
C LEU A 204 -12.63 -3.63 -10.94
N VAL A 205 -13.80 -4.27 -10.93
CA VAL A 205 -14.69 -4.25 -9.76
C VAL A 205 -14.03 -4.94 -8.57
N LEU A 206 -13.48 -6.13 -8.76
CA LEU A 206 -12.80 -6.86 -7.68
C LEU A 206 -11.55 -6.13 -7.20
N PHE A 207 -10.77 -5.55 -8.10
CA PHE A 207 -9.57 -4.78 -7.75
C PHE A 207 -9.93 -3.53 -6.95
N LEU A 208 -10.98 -2.80 -7.37
CA LEU A 208 -11.48 -1.63 -6.67
C LEU A 208 -11.98 -1.99 -5.25
N LEU A 209 -12.80 -3.04 -5.14
CA LEU A 209 -13.31 -3.51 -3.86
C LEU A 209 -12.17 -3.98 -2.95
N MET A 210 -11.20 -4.74 -3.48
CA MET A 210 -10.03 -5.15 -2.75
C MET A 210 -9.25 -3.95 -2.20
N LYS A 211 -8.95 -2.97 -3.04
CA LYS A 211 -8.25 -1.73 -2.61
C LYS A 211 -9.04 -0.94 -1.60
N GLY A 212 -10.37 -0.87 -1.75
CA GLY A 212 -11.25 -0.20 -0.79
C GLY A 212 -11.24 -0.89 0.58
N PHE A 213 -11.45 -2.21 0.62
CA PHE A 213 -11.47 -2.97 1.87
C PHE A 213 -10.12 -2.98 2.57
N THR A 214 -9.03 -3.27 1.86
CA THR A 214 -7.67 -3.26 2.43
C THR A 214 -7.25 -1.86 2.87
N GLY A 215 -7.67 -0.83 2.15
CA GLY A 215 -7.43 0.55 2.54
C GLY A 215 -8.18 0.95 3.82
N VAL A 216 -9.40 0.46 4.03
CA VAL A 216 -10.12 0.65 5.32
C VAL A 216 -9.32 0.00 6.45
N SER A 217 -8.91 -1.26 6.29
CA SER A 217 -8.12 -1.98 7.28
C SER A 217 -6.80 -1.24 7.60
N GLY A 218 -6.02 -0.87 6.58
CA GLY A 218 -4.73 -0.21 6.75
C GLY A 218 -4.80 1.19 7.38
N ASN A 219 -5.80 1.99 7.02
CA ASN A 219 -5.93 3.35 7.57
C ASN A 219 -6.41 3.39 9.03
N ILE A 220 -7.09 2.35 9.52
CA ILE A 220 -7.52 2.24 10.92
C ILE A 220 -6.32 1.96 11.85
N VAL A 221 -5.23 1.41 11.38
CA VAL A 221 -4.00 1.19 12.16
C VAL A 221 -3.46 2.48 12.79
N ILE A 222 -3.57 3.61 12.09
CA ILE A 222 -3.05 4.91 12.58
C ILE A 222 -3.74 5.35 13.90
N PRO A 223 -5.07 5.47 13.97
CA PRO A 223 -5.74 5.80 15.23
C PRO A 223 -5.56 4.71 16.30
N MET A 224 -5.49 3.42 15.94
CA MET A 224 -5.21 2.35 16.90
C MET A 224 -3.82 2.45 17.52
N THR A 225 -2.85 3.04 16.82
CA THR A 225 -1.52 3.32 17.40
C THR A 225 -1.62 4.31 18.57
N ALA A 226 -2.49 5.31 18.48
CA ALA A 226 -2.75 6.23 19.58
C ALA A 226 -3.39 5.52 20.78
N ASP A 227 -4.39 4.67 20.53
CA ASP A 227 -5.02 3.85 21.59
C ASP A 227 -4.01 2.91 22.27
N CYS A 228 -3.04 2.37 21.53
CA CYS A 228 -1.95 1.57 22.09
C CYS A 228 -1.00 2.41 22.99
N ALA A 229 -0.79 3.69 22.64
CA ALA A 229 0.00 4.60 23.47
C ALA A 229 -0.73 4.92 24.77
N ASP A 230 -2.04 5.15 24.74
CA ASP A 230 -2.87 5.37 25.93
C ASP A 230 -2.90 4.11 26.82
N TYR A 231 -3.02 2.93 26.21
CA TYR A 231 -2.91 1.66 26.94
C TYR A 231 -1.54 1.48 27.62
N GLU A 232 -0.46 1.92 26.98
CA GLU A 232 0.88 1.89 27.61
C GLU A 232 0.96 2.81 28.82
N VAL A 233 0.34 3.99 28.78
CA VAL A 233 0.24 4.89 29.93
C VAL A 233 -0.50 4.21 31.09
N TYR A 234 -1.63 3.57 30.81
CA TYR A 234 -2.37 2.81 31.81
C TYR A 234 -1.54 1.69 32.42
N ARG A 235 -0.78 0.95 31.61
CA ARG A 235 0.02 -0.20 32.03
C ARG A 235 1.28 0.17 32.78
N SER A 236 2.03 1.17 32.33
CA SER A 236 3.38 1.50 32.82
C SER A 236 3.49 2.88 33.52
N GLY A 237 2.46 3.71 33.42
CA GLY A 237 2.49 5.09 33.87
C GLY A 237 3.37 6.02 33.03
N LYS A 238 4.00 5.52 31.96
CA LYS A 238 4.91 6.29 31.10
C LYS A 238 4.19 6.76 29.84
N TYR A 239 4.16 8.06 29.59
CA TYR A 239 3.65 8.62 28.35
C TYR A 239 4.76 8.72 27.31
N VAL A 240 4.77 7.80 26.34
CA VAL A 240 5.86 7.64 25.35
C VAL A 240 5.35 7.52 23.91
N PRO A 241 4.51 8.44 23.40
CA PRO A 241 3.92 8.34 22.07
C PRO A 241 4.99 8.38 20.96
N GLY A 242 6.07 9.14 21.13
CA GLY A 242 7.19 9.18 20.19
C GLY A 242 7.91 7.84 20.04
N LEU A 243 8.01 7.05 21.12
CA LEU A 243 8.58 5.71 21.08
C LEU A 243 7.72 4.78 20.24
N MET A 244 6.39 4.88 20.35
CA MET A 244 5.47 4.10 19.52
C MET A 244 5.64 4.43 18.04
N GLY A 245 5.63 5.71 17.67
CA GLY A 245 5.81 6.16 16.30
C GLY A 245 7.13 5.71 15.68
N THR A 246 8.24 5.80 16.41
CA THR A 246 9.55 5.32 15.95
C THR A 246 9.60 3.81 15.79
N LEU A 247 8.98 3.05 16.70
CA LEU A 247 8.90 1.60 16.60
C LEU A 247 8.17 1.18 15.34
N PHE A 248 6.99 1.78 15.06
CA PHE A 248 6.25 1.51 13.83
C PHE A 248 7.05 1.87 12.58
N SER A 249 7.67 3.05 12.56
CA SER A 249 8.50 3.48 11.42
C SER A 249 9.69 2.57 11.17
N PHE A 250 10.35 2.10 12.22
CA PHE A 250 11.46 1.15 12.11
C PHE A 250 11.00 -0.18 11.51
N VAL A 251 9.93 -0.76 12.05
CA VAL A 251 9.39 -2.02 11.55
C VAL A 251 8.86 -1.87 10.12
N ASP A 252 8.19 -0.77 9.80
CA ASP A 252 7.71 -0.48 8.44
C ASP A 252 8.86 -0.50 7.42
N LYS A 253 9.99 0.16 7.73
CA LYS A 253 11.15 0.20 6.84
C LYS A 253 11.85 -1.15 6.71
N LEU A 254 12.00 -1.85 7.83
CA LEU A 254 12.61 -3.19 7.84
C LEU A 254 11.77 -4.17 6.99
N ILE A 255 10.47 -4.21 7.19
CA ILE A 255 9.57 -5.13 6.48
C ILE A 255 9.41 -4.73 5.01
N SER A 256 9.33 -3.43 4.70
CA SER A 256 9.26 -2.95 3.32
C SER A 256 10.46 -3.40 2.48
N SER A 257 11.65 -3.45 3.08
CA SER A 257 12.86 -3.90 2.38
C SER A 257 12.81 -5.38 1.97
N LEU A 258 12.02 -6.20 2.65
CA LEU A 258 11.88 -7.62 2.35
C LEU A 258 11.00 -7.90 1.12
N GLY A 259 10.17 -6.94 0.69
CA GLY A 259 9.26 -7.12 -0.44
C GLY A 259 9.99 -7.52 -1.73
N ALA A 260 11.05 -6.81 -2.09
CA ALA A 260 11.86 -7.15 -3.26
C ALA A 260 12.55 -8.51 -3.14
N THR A 261 13.03 -8.87 -1.95
CA THR A 261 13.65 -10.16 -1.68
C THR A 261 12.67 -11.31 -1.88
N ILE A 262 11.44 -11.17 -1.39
CA ILE A 262 10.39 -12.19 -1.57
C ILE A 262 10.05 -12.38 -3.05
N VAL A 263 9.94 -11.29 -3.81
CA VAL A 263 9.72 -11.36 -5.27
C VAL A 263 10.87 -12.10 -5.94
N GLY A 264 12.12 -11.74 -5.64
CA GLY A 264 13.30 -12.39 -6.19
C GLY A 264 13.37 -13.89 -5.86
N LEU A 265 13.12 -14.26 -4.59
CA LEU A 265 13.10 -15.66 -4.17
C LEU A 265 11.96 -16.45 -4.84
N SER A 266 10.78 -15.84 -4.98
CA SER A 266 9.65 -16.47 -5.66
C SER A 266 9.92 -16.70 -7.15
N CYS A 267 10.58 -15.76 -7.82
CA CYS A 267 11.05 -15.93 -9.21
C CYS A 267 12.15 -16.98 -9.31
N ALA A 268 13.11 -16.98 -8.39
CA ALA A 268 14.19 -17.97 -8.36
C ALA A 268 13.68 -19.40 -8.18
N ALA A 269 12.60 -19.59 -7.40
CA ALA A 269 11.97 -20.91 -7.19
C ALA A 269 11.40 -21.53 -8.49
N ILE A 270 11.06 -20.71 -9.47
CA ILE A 270 10.55 -21.16 -10.79
C ILE A 270 11.62 -21.09 -11.89
N GLY A 271 12.89 -20.89 -11.53
CA GLY A 271 14.04 -20.96 -12.45
C GLY A 271 14.66 -19.63 -12.86
N PHE A 272 14.08 -18.49 -12.49
CA PHE A 272 14.64 -17.15 -12.78
C PHE A 272 15.67 -16.75 -11.71
N LYS A 273 16.87 -17.36 -11.77
CA LYS A 273 17.93 -17.15 -10.76
C LYS A 273 18.86 -15.98 -11.09
N GLU A 274 19.17 -15.78 -12.36
CA GLU A 274 20.11 -14.75 -12.82
C GLU A 274 19.40 -13.53 -13.41
N VAL A 275 18.32 -13.75 -14.13
CA VAL A 275 17.54 -12.69 -14.78
C VAL A 275 16.09 -12.80 -14.37
N LEU A 276 15.51 -11.69 -13.91
CA LEU A 276 14.09 -11.61 -13.55
C LEU A 276 13.20 -11.61 -14.80
N PRO A 277 11.93 -12.03 -14.70
CA PRO A 277 10.98 -11.98 -15.81
C PRO A 277 10.87 -10.58 -16.41
N THR A 278 10.92 -10.51 -17.74
CA THR A 278 10.72 -9.29 -18.55
C THR A 278 9.46 -9.39 -19.39
N VAL A 279 9.11 -8.34 -20.09
CA VAL A 279 7.91 -8.30 -20.95
C VAL A 279 7.91 -9.36 -22.06
N ASP A 280 9.10 -9.78 -22.51
CA ASP A 280 9.30 -10.79 -23.55
C ASP A 280 9.29 -12.23 -23.02
N THR A 281 9.18 -12.41 -21.70
CA THR A 281 9.18 -13.73 -21.07
C THR A 281 7.87 -14.46 -21.40
N PRO A 282 7.94 -15.71 -21.95
CA PRO A 282 6.76 -16.46 -22.28
C PRO A 282 5.92 -16.80 -21.04
N SER A 283 4.61 -16.68 -21.16
CA SER A 283 3.69 -17.03 -20.08
C SER A 283 3.71 -18.54 -19.81
N SER A 284 3.93 -18.91 -18.54
CA SER A 284 3.87 -20.29 -18.06
C SER A 284 2.94 -20.40 -16.86
N GLY A 285 2.44 -21.62 -16.58
CA GLY A 285 1.60 -21.88 -15.42
C GLY A 285 2.31 -21.58 -14.10
N ALA A 286 3.61 -21.88 -13.99
CA ALA A 286 4.43 -21.59 -12.82
C ALA A 286 4.59 -20.07 -12.62
N LEU A 287 4.85 -19.32 -13.69
CA LEU A 287 4.96 -17.87 -13.63
C LEU A 287 3.63 -17.22 -13.23
N LYS A 288 2.51 -17.71 -13.80
CA LYS A 288 1.17 -17.25 -13.40
C LYS A 288 0.91 -17.51 -11.90
N ALA A 289 1.28 -18.68 -11.38
CA ALA A 289 1.12 -19.00 -9.97
C ALA A 289 1.94 -18.07 -9.06
N VAL A 290 3.20 -17.79 -9.42
CA VAL A 290 4.06 -16.84 -8.69
C VAL A 290 3.52 -15.42 -8.79
N ALA A 291 3.06 -14.99 -9.96
CA ALA A 291 2.42 -13.68 -10.12
C ALA A 291 1.19 -13.52 -9.21
N MET A 292 0.31 -14.53 -9.16
CA MET A 292 -0.87 -14.54 -8.28
C MET A 292 -0.48 -14.59 -6.80
N PHE A 293 0.55 -15.36 -6.44
CA PHE A 293 1.07 -15.40 -5.07
C PHE A 293 1.59 -14.03 -4.62
N CYS A 294 2.42 -13.38 -5.43
CA CYS A 294 2.98 -12.07 -5.11
C CYS A 294 1.91 -10.95 -5.11
N MET A 295 0.92 -11.03 -6.00
CA MET A 295 -0.13 -10.02 -6.12
C MET A 295 -1.21 -10.14 -5.05
N TYR A 296 -1.64 -11.37 -4.72
CA TYR A 296 -2.78 -11.62 -3.84
C TYR A 296 -2.47 -12.55 -2.68
N GLY A 297 -1.59 -13.55 -2.87
CA GLY A 297 -1.31 -14.59 -1.87
C GLY A 297 -0.71 -14.02 -0.59
N LEU A 298 0.28 -13.15 -0.69
CA LEU A 298 0.87 -12.47 0.47
C LEU A 298 -0.15 -11.56 1.17
N LEU A 299 -1.01 -10.92 0.41
CA LEU A 299 -2.09 -10.10 0.97
C LEU A 299 -3.09 -10.95 1.75
N ILE A 300 -3.46 -12.13 1.25
CA ILE A 300 -4.31 -13.09 1.96
C ILE A 300 -3.67 -13.51 3.28
N ILE A 301 -2.38 -13.86 3.28
CA ILE A 301 -1.63 -14.21 4.50
C ILE A 301 -1.66 -13.05 5.50
N GLY A 302 -1.44 -11.82 5.03
CA GLY A 302 -1.54 -10.62 5.84
C GLY A 302 -2.93 -10.44 6.46
N LEU A 303 -3.97 -10.49 5.65
CA LEU A 303 -5.35 -10.31 6.10
C LEU A 303 -5.80 -11.41 7.10
N VAL A 304 -5.36 -12.66 6.90
CA VAL A 304 -5.60 -13.74 7.87
C VAL A 304 -4.90 -13.46 9.19
N SER A 305 -3.63 -12.99 9.15
CA SER A 305 -2.88 -12.59 10.34
C SER A 305 -3.59 -11.45 11.09
N VAL A 306 -4.04 -10.42 10.37
CA VAL A 306 -4.81 -9.30 10.93
C VAL A 306 -6.10 -9.78 11.58
N SER A 307 -6.84 -10.65 10.92
CA SER A 307 -8.08 -11.23 11.45
C SER A 307 -7.83 -11.97 12.77
N TYR A 308 -6.77 -12.81 12.81
CA TYR A 308 -6.40 -13.57 14.03
C TYR A 308 -5.96 -12.67 15.19
N THR A 309 -5.25 -11.58 14.92
CA THR A 309 -4.76 -10.66 15.96
C THR A 309 -5.86 -9.79 16.58
N HIS A 310 -6.98 -9.60 15.88
CA HIS A 310 -8.08 -8.72 16.30
C HIS A 310 -9.40 -9.44 16.62
N LEU A 311 -9.49 -10.77 16.41
CA LEU A 311 -10.56 -11.60 16.93
C LEU A 311 -10.32 -11.92 18.42
#